data_3414a112178a29bbdda98ae2626246a4
#
_entry.id   3414a112178a29bbdda98ae2626246a4
#
_cell.length_a   1.000
_cell.length_b   1.000
_cell.length_c   1.000
_cell.angle_alpha   90.00
_cell.angle_beta   90.00
_cell.angle_gamma   90.00
#
_symmetry.space_group_name_H-M   'P 1'
#
loop_
_entity.id
_entity.type
_entity.pdbx_description
1 polymer ?
#
loop_
_entity_poly.entity_id
_entity_poly.type
_entity_poly.pdbx_seq_one_letter_code
_entity_poly.pdbx_strand_id
1 'polypeptide(L)'
;MKPLISVIIPIYNTGDSAVKLLNKLTKQSYENLEIICVDDGSKDGSFNLVSEFIRQSKLKNKNLNMTILRQKNQGAAGARNLGLKKTSGEYVTFIDSDDEVKKTHIEDLLKSLEKEPRNALSVCGYVYRRLRMQTEKNFFTNEIWTGLEEVNFRAYILSLLASDGRMYAAINKMFRLSVIKKAKIEFPVGWDFAEDTMFVLRYLKAAEEASFNRIGMVLKANYIYNYGTETSTVASSSMKFSNWQKSFQNITKWVEDKKDSAEIKKLKQKWLRKLYLRFKISHALAVARSAMPLTKKWKYLNPLVLPLASLAAKIRK
;
A
#
# COMPACT_ATOMS: atom_id res chain seq x y z
N MET A 1 1.27 -2.76 29.95
CA MET A 1 0.06 -2.11 29.31
C MET A 1 -0.01 -2.59 27.87
N LYS A 2 -1.19 -2.73 27.27
CA LYS A 2 -1.32 -3.04 25.84
C LYS A 2 -0.80 -1.85 25.02
N PRO A 3 0.08 -2.01 24.00
CA PRO A 3 0.62 -0.90 23.22
C PRO A 3 -0.48 -0.16 22.46
N LEU A 4 -0.35 1.16 22.30
CA LEU A 4 -1.25 1.93 21.45
C LEU A 4 -0.88 1.73 19.97
N ILE A 5 -1.89 1.46 19.15
CA ILE A 5 -1.71 1.27 17.70
C ILE A 5 -2.40 2.40 16.96
N SER A 6 -1.64 3.10 16.11
CA SER A 6 -2.15 4.13 15.22
C SER A 6 -2.65 3.50 13.92
N VAL A 7 -3.90 3.76 13.56
CA VAL A 7 -4.51 3.37 12.29
C VAL A 7 -4.72 4.60 11.44
N ILE A 8 -4.02 4.72 10.31
CA ILE A 8 -4.12 5.88 9.41
C ILE A 8 -4.98 5.50 8.20
N ILE A 9 -6.01 6.32 7.92
CA ILE A 9 -6.98 6.11 6.86
C ILE A 9 -7.01 7.34 5.95
N PRO A 10 -6.39 7.29 4.75
CA PRO A 10 -6.56 8.34 3.75
C PRO A 10 -7.97 8.27 3.15
N ILE A 11 -8.63 9.42 3.01
CA ILE A 11 -9.99 9.55 2.49
C ILE A 11 -10.00 10.55 1.35
N TYR A 12 -10.56 10.14 0.20
CA TYR A 12 -10.82 11.05 -0.92
C TYR A 12 -12.02 10.55 -1.72
N ASN A 13 -13.16 11.24 -1.59
CA ASN A 13 -14.43 10.90 -2.24
C ASN A 13 -14.88 9.44 -1.97
N THR A 14 -14.79 8.98 -0.72
CA THR A 14 -15.10 7.60 -0.29
C THR A 14 -15.95 7.54 0.98
N GLY A 15 -16.75 8.57 1.26
CA GLY A 15 -17.42 8.74 2.56
C GLY A 15 -18.17 7.51 3.06
N ASP A 16 -19.01 6.90 2.24
CA ASP A 16 -19.79 5.70 2.61
C ASP A 16 -18.89 4.50 2.92
N SER A 17 -17.87 4.27 2.10
CA SER A 17 -16.91 3.18 2.31
C SER A 17 -16.10 3.41 3.58
N ALA A 18 -15.63 4.65 3.80
CA ALA A 18 -14.90 5.03 5.00
C ALA A 18 -15.73 4.79 6.27
N VAL A 19 -17.01 5.15 6.29
CA VAL A 19 -17.91 4.90 7.43
C VAL A 19 -18.08 3.40 7.67
N LYS A 20 -18.22 2.59 6.62
CA LYS A 20 -18.29 1.11 6.74
C LYS A 20 -17.01 0.54 7.34
N LEU A 21 -15.83 1.03 6.89
CA LEU A 21 -14.54 0.64 7.45
C LEU A 21 -14.43 1.04 8.92
N LEU A 22 -14.76 2.30 9.27
CA LEU A 22 -14.72 2.79 10.65
C LEU A 22 -15.61 1.97 11.58
N ASN A 23 -16.82 1.60 11.14
CA ASN A 23 -17.69 0.72 11.92
C ASN A 23 -17.09 -0.70 12.14
N LYS A 24 -16.26 -1.20 11.22
CA LYS A 24 -15.49 -2.44 11.42
C LYS A 24 -14.33 -2.25 12.39
N LEU A 25 -13.68 -1.08 12.35
CA LEU A 25 -12.58 -0.75 13.26
C LEU A 25 -13.02 -0.55 14.70
N THR A 26 -14.22 -0.01 14.94
CA THR A 26 -14.80 0.05 16.31
C THR A 26 -15.13 -1.32 16.90
N LYS A 27 -15.11 -2.39 16.09
CA LYS A 27 -15.42 -3.78 16.47
C LYS A 27 -14.19 -4.69 16.41
N GLN A 28 -12.99 -4.14 16.29
CA GLN A 28 -11.77 -4.94 16.33
C GLN A 28 -11.61 -5.65 17.67
N SER A 29 -10.99 -6.83 17.66
CA SER A 29 -10.67 -7.58 18.89
C SER A 29 -9.60 -6.89 19.74
N TYR A 30 -8.83 -6.00 19.16
CA TYR A 30 -7.86 -5.15 19.84
C TYR A 30 -8.42 -3.75 20.02
N GLU A 31 -8.45 -3.25 21.26
CA GLU A 31 -9.20 -2.04 21.63
C GLU A 31 -8.34 -0.78 21.77
N ASN A 32 -7.04 -0.93 22.10
CA ASN A 32 -6.16 0.23 22.33
C ASN A 32 -5.68 0.84 21.01
N LEU A 33 -6.59 1.52 20.31
CA LEU A 33 -6.39 2.10 19.00
C LEU A 33 -6.54 3.62 19.04
N GLU A 34 -5.70 4.33 18.27
CA GLU A 34 -6.01 5.65 17.77
C GLU A 34 -6.26 5.58 16.25
N ILE A 35 -7.41 6.07 15.81
CA ILE A 35 -7.82 6.06 14.41
C ILE A 35 -7.73 7.48 13.87
N ILE A 36 -6.87 7.68 12.88
CA ILE A 36 -6.58 8.99 12.28
C ILE A 36 -7.06 8.97 10.83
N CYS A 37 -8.23 9.55 10.60
CA CYS A 37 -8.76 9.78 9.26
C CYS A 37 -8.15 11.06 8.69
N VAL A 38 -7.76 11.05 7.42
CA VAL A 38 -7.23 12.23 6.73
C VAL A 38 -7.99 12.42 5.43
N ASP A 39 -8.88 13.42 5.42
CA ASP A 39 -9.59 13.84 4.22
C ASP A 39 -8.66 14.67 3.32
N ASP A 40 -8.37 14.15 2.14
CA ASP A 40 -7.48 14.73 1.15
C ASP A 40 -8.23 15.69 0.20
N GLY A 41 -9.09 16.53 0.75
CA GLY A 41 -9.83 17.55 0.00
C GLY A 41 -11.00 16.98 -0.80
N SER A 42 -11.77 16.06 -0.23
CA SER A 42 -12.98 15.48 -0.83
C SER A 42 -14.00 16.55 -1.19
N LYS A 43 -14.75 16.32 -2.28
CA LYS A 43 -15.78 17.21 -2.84
C LYS A 43 -17.18 16.63 -2.77
N ASP A 44 -17.34 15.38 -2.38
CA ASP A 44 -18.58 14.59 -2.36
C ASP A 44 -19.28 14.55 -0.99
N GLY A 45 -18.84 15.36 -0.02
CA GLY A 45 -19.38 15.33 1.34
C GLY A 45 -18.73 14.32 2.28
N SER A 46 -17.74 13.54 1.84
CA SER A 46 -17.04 12.52 2.64
C SER A 46 -16.56 13.04 3.99
N PHE A 47 -15.99 14.26 4.04
CA PHE A 47 -15.51 14.86 5.27
C PHE A 47 -16.63 15.02 6.33
N ASN A 48 -17.78 15.54 5.91
CA ASN A 48 -18.92 15.74 6.81
C ASN A 48 -19.50 14.42 7.30
N LEU A 49 -19.63 13.44 6.42
CA LEU A 49 -20.15 12.11 6.73
C LEU A 49 -19.27 11.40 7.76
N VAL A 50 -17.97 11.39 7.55
CA VAL A 50 -17.00 10.78 8.48
C VAL A 50 -16.92 11.55 9.80
N SER A 51 -16.93 12.87 9.76
CA SER A 51 -16.95 13.71 10.98
C SER A 51 -18.16 13.41 11.86
N GLU A 52 -19.33 13.28 11.25
CA GLU A 52 -20.56 12.96 11.95
C GLU A 52 -20.54 11.53 12.53
N PHE A 53 -20.03 10.55 11.78
CA PHE A 53 -19.84 9.21 12.30
C PHE A 53 -18.94 9.19 13.54
N ILE A 54 -17.80 9.91 13.49
CA ILE A 54 -16.85 10.01 14.62
C ILE A 54 -17.54 10.64 15.83
N ARG A 55 -18.27 11.75 15.62
CA ARG A 55 -19.02 12.44 16.69
C ARG A 55 -20.01 11.52 17.37
N GLN A 56 -20.85 10.82 16.59
CA GLN A 56 -21.85 9.87 17.11
C GLN A 56 -21.21 8.68 17.83
N SER A 57 -20.10 8.16 17.30
CA SER A 57 -19.39 7.03 17.89
C SER A 57 -18.79 7.39 19.25
N LYS A 58 -18.24 8.60 19.41
CA LYS A 58 -17.73 9.10 20.69
C LYS A 58 -18.82 9.35 21.74
N LEU A 59 -20.02 9.73 21.32
CA LEU A 59 -21.17 9.84 22.22
C LEU A 59 -21.56 8.47 22.80
N LYS A 60 -21.46 7.40 22.01
CA LYS A 60 -21.77 6.02 22.44
C LYS A 60 -20.64 5.40 23.27
N ASN A 61 -19.40 5.71 22.95
CA ASN A 61 -18.22 5.23 23.64
C ASN A 61 -17.15 6.31 23.74
N LYS A 62 -17.04 6.96 24.90
CA LYS A 62 -16.10 8.04 25.16
C LYS A 62 -14.61 7.64 25.05
N ASN A 63 -14.32 6.34 25.15
CA ASN A 63 -12.94 5.82 25.07
C ASN A 63 -12.46 5.64 23.63
N LEU A 64 -13.33 5.86 22.62
CA LEU A 64 -12.91 5.79 21.22
C LEU A 64 -12.00 6.97 20.86
N ASN A 65 -10.74 6.66 20.55
CA ASN A 65 -9.77 7.65 20.09
C ASN A 65 -9.78 7.71 18.56
N MET A 66 -10.69 8.52 18.01
CA MET A 66 -10.82 8.76 16.57
C MET A 66 -10.75 10.25 16.27
N THR A 67 -10.03 10.60 15.24
CA THR A 67 -9.91 11.99 14.75
C THR A 67 -10.03 12.03 13.24
N ILE A 68 -10.49 13.17 12.72
CA ILE A 68 -10.43 13.47 11.28
C ILE A 68 -9.69 14.78 11.08
N LEU A 69 -8.76 14.75 10.14
CA LEU A 69 -8.01 15.91 9.66
C LEU A 69 -8.43 16.20 8.23
N ARG A 70 -8.23 17.41 7.77
CA ARG A 70 -8.48 17.80 6.38
C ARG A 70 -7.28 18.53 5.81
N GLN A 71 -6.95 18.26 4.56
CA GLN A 71 -5.92 18.97 3.81
C GLN A 71 -6.38 19.29 2.38
N LYS A 72 -5.64 20.16 1.68
CA LYS A 72 -5.76 20.31 0.23
C LYS A 72 -5.20 19.05 -0.43
N ASN A 73 -5.85 18.59 -1.50
CA ASN A 73 -5.48 17.33 -2.17
C ASN A 73 -3.98 17.26 -2.53
N GLN A 74 -3.31 16.26 -2.00
CA GLN A 74 -1.91 15.91 -2.24
C GLN A 74 -1.74 14.41 -2.57
N GLY A 75 -2.84 13.69 -2.77
CA GLY A 75 -2.88 12.24 -2.98
C GLY A 75 -2.72 11.44 -1.69
N ALA A 76 -2.92 10.13 -1.79
CA ALA A 76 -2.87 9.21 -0.65
C ALA A 76 -1.54 9.30 0.13
N ALA A 77 -0.42 9.53 -0.56
CA ALA A 77 0.89 9.74 0.05
C ALA A 77 0.90 10.95 1.00
N GLY A 78 0.37 12.08 0.55
CA GLY A 78 0.26 13.30 1.38
C GLY A 78 -0.65 13.09 2.59
N ALA A 79 -1.79 12.42 2.40
CA ALA A 79 -2.72 12.10 3.47
C ALA A 79 -2.09 11.16 4.51
N ARG A 80 -1.40 10.09 4.08
CA ARG A 80 -0.70 9.18 5.00
C ARG A 80 0.42 9.89 5.77
N ASN A 81 1.16 10.80 5.13
CA ASN A 81 2.19 11.60 5.80
C ASN A 81 1.61 12.56 6.85
N LEU A 82 0.47 13.22 6.57
CA LEU A 82 -0.21 14.06 7.56
C LEU A 82 -0.67 13.19 8.74
N GLY A 83 -1.22 12.01 8.48
CA GLY A 83 -1.57 11.03 9.51
C GLY A 83 -0.37 10.65 10.36
N LEU A 84 0.78 10.29 9.76
CA LEU A 84 2.02 9.94 10.47
C LEU A 84 2.50 11.04 11.42
N LYS A 85 2.36 12.31 11.05
CA LYS A 85 2.74 13.46 11.92
C LYS A 85 1.86 13.59 13.17
N LYS A 86 0.69 12.93 13.17
CA LYS A 86 -0.27 12.98 14.28
C LYS A 86 -0.30 11.71 15.13
N THR A 87 0.45 10.68 14.73
CA THR A 87 0.50 9.42 15.46
C THR A 87 1.21 9.54 16.81
N SER A 88 0.64 8.90 17.83
CA SER A 88 1.20 8.75 19.18
C SER A 88 1.42 7.30 19.59
N GLY A 89 0.99 6.33 18.78
CA GLY A 89 1.13 4.90 19.04
C GLY A 89 2.56 4.39 19.03
N GLU A 90 2.74 3.16 19.48
CA GLU A 90 3.99 2.41 19.39
C GLU A 90 4.16 1.77 18.00
N TYR A 91 3.03 1.35 17.42
CA TYR A 91 2.94 0.77 16.09
C TYR A 91 1.98 1.55 15.22
N VAL A 92 2.15 1.43 13.90
CA VAL A 92 1.26 2.05 12.91
C VAL A 92 0.87 1.06 11.81
N THR A 93 -0.37 1.14 11.36
CA THR A 93 -0.90 0.45 10.18
C THR A 93 -1.65 1.43 9.28
N PHE A 94 -1.69 1.15 7.99
CA PHE A 94 -2.43 1.93 7.00
C PHE A 94 -3.56 1.08 6.44
N ILE A 95 -4.74 1.67 6.29
CA ILE A 95 -5.90 0.99 5.70
C ILE A 95 -6.56 1.98 4.74
N ASP A 96 -6.76 1.57 3.49
CA ASP A 96 -7.42 2.42 2.51
C ASP A 96 -8.93 2.47 2.79
N SER A 97 -9.53 3.64 2.61
CA SER A 97 -10.91 3.93 3.02
C SER A 97 -11.99 3.16 2.25
N ASP A 98 -11.64 2.59 1.10
CA ASP A 98 -12.52 1.75 0.27
C ASP A 98 -12.30 0.25 0.47
N ASP A 99 -11.39 -0.13 1.37
CA ASP A 99 -11.09 -1.51 1.72
C ASP A 99 -11.78 -1.98 3.02
N GLU A 100 -11.58 -3.25 3.36
CA GLU A 100 -12.16 -3.85 4.56
C GLU A 100 -11.12 -4.67 5.33
N VAL A 101 -11.36 -4.85 6.64
CA VAL A 101 -10.53 -5.70 7.49
C VAL A 101 -11.38 -6.67 8.30
N LYS A 102 -10.83 -7.86 8.60
CA LYS A 102 -11.46 -8.82 9.51
C LYS A 102 -11.32 -8.36 10.96
N LYS A 103 -12.19 -8.88 11.85
CA LYS A 103 -12.26 -8.50 13.27
C LYS A 103 -10.93 -8.65 14.00
N THR A 104 -10.08 -9.60 13.63
CA THR A 104 -8.80 -9.88 14.29
C THR A 104 -7.60 -9.29 13.57
N HIS A 105 -7.81 -8.43 12.56
CA HIS A 105 -6.74 -7.90 11.71
C HIS A 105 -5.60 -7.25 12.50
N ILE A 106 -5.95 -6.31 13.38
CA ILE A 106 -4.98 -5.57 14.19
C ILE A 106 -4.30 -6.49 15.21
N GLU A 107 -5.06 -7.31 15.90
CA GLU A 107 -4.57 -8.22 16.92
C GLU A 107 -3.60 -9.27 16.35
N ASP A 108 -3.95 -9.88 15.20
CA ASP A 108 -3.11 -10.89 14.56
C ASP A 108 -1.78 -10.28 14.05
N LEU A 109 -1.82 -9.05 13.49
CA LEU A 109 -0.60 -8.34 13.10
C LEU A 109 0.28 -8.01 14.31
N LEU A 110 -0.31 -7.51 15.41
CA LEU A 110 0.44 -7.20 16.62
C LEU A 110 1.10 -8.45 17.21
N LYS A 111 0.34 -9.52 17.40
CA LYS A 111 0.86 -10.80 17.92
C LYS A 111 2.03 -11.32 17.09
N SER A 112 1.93 -11.22 15.77
CA SER A 112 2.99 -11.65 14.86
C SER A 112 4.21 -10.74 14.94
N LEU A 113 4.03 -9.42 15.11
CA LEU A 113 5.13 -8.47 15.23
C LEU A 113 5.90 -8.65 16.57
N GLU A 114 5.19 -8.90 17.66
CA GLU A 114 5.77 -9.03 18.99
C GLU A 114 6.30 -10.43 19.31
N LYS A 115 5.96 -11.44 18.50
CA LYS A 115 6.42 -12.83 18.70
C LYS A 115 7.95 -12.94 18.73
N GLU A 116 8.64 -12.12 17.94
CA GLU A 116 10.10 -12.04 17.92
C GLU A 116 10.53 -10.56 18.04
N PRO A 117 11.33 -10.18 19.03
CA PRO A 117 11.77 -8.78 19.23
C PRO A 117 12.46 -8.15 18.02
N ARG A 118 13.13 -8.97 17.18
CA ARG A 118 13.80 -8.52 15.97
C ARG A 118 12.90 -8.38 14.75
N ASN A 119 11.58 -8.63 14.88
CA ASN A 119 10.65 -8.37 13.80
C ASN A 119 10.58 -6.87 13.51
N ALA A 120 10.91 -6.50 12.28
CA ALA A 120 10.82 -5.13 11.78
C ALA A 120 9.37 -4.71 11.59
N LEU A 121 8.60 -5.56 10.95
CA LEU A 121 7.17 -5.40 10.69
C LEU A 121 6.47 -6.76 10.71
N SER A 122 5.15 -6.74 10.76
CA SER A 122 4.33 -7.90 10.45
C SER A 122 3.50 -7.68 9.19
N VAL A 123 3.14 -8.77 8.51
CA VAL A 123 2.35 -8.75 7.28
C VAL A 123 1.33 -9.89 7.29
N CYS A 124 0.10 -9.61 6.83
CA CYS A 124 -0.92 -10.63 6.63
C CYS A 124 -1.24 -10.83 5.14
N GLY A 125 -1.88 -11.94 4.82
CA GLY A 125 -2.49 -12.16 3.51
C GLY A 125 -3.67 -11.21 3.27
N TYR A 126 -4.11 -11.14 2.03
CA TYR A 126 -5.29 -10.36 1.67
C TYR A 126 -6.21 -11.10 0.69
N VAL A 127 -7.50 -10.76 0.75
CA VAL A 127 -8.51 -11.17 -0.22
C VAL A 127 -8.56 -10.09 -1.31
N TYR A 128 -8.40 -10.47 -2.56
CA TYR A 128 -8.60 -9.60 -3.70
C TYR A 128 -10.05 -9.76 -4.20
N ARG A 129 -10.90 -8.79 -3.92
CA ARG A 129 -12.31 -8.79 -4.30
C ARG A 129 -12.52 -7.90 -5.51
N ARG A 130 -13.00 -8.47 -6.61
CA ARG A 130 -13.40 -7.74 -7.82
C ARG A 130 -14.88 -7.39 -7.74
N LEU A 131 -15.20 -6.16 -7.39
CA LEU A 131 -16.60 -5.74 -7.19
C LEU A 131 -17.46 -5.90 -8.45
N ARG A 132 -16.94 -5.51 -9.62
CA ARG A 132 -17.69 -5.61 -10.90
C ARG A 132 -17.92 -7.04 -11.36
N MET A 133 -17.07 -7.99 -11.00
CA MET A 133 -17.16 -9.39 -11.42
C MET A 133 -17.70 -10.29 -10.32
N GLN A 134 -17.95 -9.76 -9.13
CA GLN A 134 -18.38 -10.51 -7.94
C GLN A 134 -17.48 -11.72 -7.64
N THR A 135 -16.19 -11.61 -7.93
CA THR A 135 -15.22 -12.67 -7.71
C THR A 135 -14.22 -12.30 -6.63
N GLU A 136 -13.86 -13.29 -5.82
CA GLU A 136 -12.84 -13.15 -4.79
C GLU A 136 -11.68 -14.12 -5.05
N LYS A 137 -10.46 -13.65 -4.81
CA LYS A 137 -9.28 -14.50 -4.82
C LYS A 137 -8.44 -14.22 -3.58
N ASN A 138 -8.17 -15.26 -2.81
CA ASN A 138 -7.29 -15.17 -1.65
C ASN A 138 -5.83 -15.14 -2.13
N PHE A 139 -5.10 -14.13 -1.65
CA PHE A 139 -3.65 -14.07 -1.77
C PHE A 139 -3.07 -14.20 -0.38
N PHE A 140 -2.62 -15.41 -0.09
CA PHE A 140 -1.82 -15.64 1.10
C PHE A 140 -0.39 -15.21 0.80
N THR A 141 0.25 -14.64 1.80
CA THR A 141 1.71 -14.51 1.80
C THR A 141 2.40 -15.87 1.60
N ASN A 142 1.65 -16.96 1.75
CA ASN A 142 2.08 -18.36 1.70
C ASN A 142 2.35 -18.94 0.30
N GLU A 143 1.88 -18.33 -0.79
CA GLU A 143 2.25 -18.84 -2.13
C GLU A 143 3.78 -18.81 -2.35
N ILE A 144 4.49 -18.03 -1.52
CA ILE A 144 5.96 -17.93 -1.55
C ILE A 144 6.59 -18.52 -0.27
N TRP A 145 5.83 -18.67 0.83
CA TRP A 145 6.34 -18.93 2.19
C TRP A 145 5.53 -19.99 2.94
N THR A 146 5.27 -21.13 2.31
CA THR A 146 4.49 -22.22 2.93
C THR A 146 5.11 -22.66 4.27
N GLY A 147 4.39 -22.40 5.37
CA GLY A 147 4.72 -22.93 6.68
C GLY A 147 5.67 -22.10 7.54
N LEU A 148 6.15 -20.94 7.09
CA LEU A 148 7.02 -20.07 7.90
C LEU A 148 6.19 -18.94 8.54
N GLU A 149 6.18 -18.85 9.85
CA GLU A 149 5.59 -17.74 10.60
C GLU A 149 6.53 -16.52 10.67
N GLU A 150 7.82 -16.72 10.40
CA GLU A 150 8.84 -15.68 10.38
C GLU A 150 9.75 -15.86 9.15
N VAL A 151 10.13 -14.75 8.54
CA VAL A 151 10.95 -14.72 7.33
C VAL A 151 12.21 -13.92 7.57
N ASN A 152 13.34 -14.43 7.12
CA ASN A 152 14.56 -13.66 7.06
C ASN A 152 14.35 -12.42 6.18
N PHE A 153 14.83 -11.28 6.64
CA PHE A 153 14.68 -9.97 6.02
C PHE A 153 15.12 -9.95 4.54
N ARG A 154 16.28 -10.55 4.22
CA ARG A 154 16.74 -10.69 2.82
C ARG A 154 15.76 -11.48 1.96
N ALA A 155 15.29 -12.60 2.48
CA ALA A 155 14.33 -13.44 1.77
C ALA A 155 13.01 -12.68 1.52
N TYR A 156 12.56 -11.84 2.47
CA TYR A 156 11.39 -10.98 2.28
C TYR A 156 11.62 -9.92 1.19
N ILE A 157 12.76 -9.23 1.18
CA ILE A 157 13.11 -8.30 0.11
C ILE A 157 13.16 -9.00 -1.24
N LEU A 158 13.76 -10.19 -1.32
CA LEU A 158 13.82 -10.98 -2.55
C LEU A 158 12.42 -11.40 -3.02
N SER A 159 11.52 -11.75 -2.10
CA SER A 159 10.14 -12.06 -2.44
C SER A 159 9.37 -10.83 -2.91
N LEU A 160 9.59 -9.68 -2.28
CA LEU A 160 9.07 -8.42 -2.78
C LEU A 160 9.51 -8.21 -4.23
N LEU A 161 10.79 -8.37 -4.53
CA LEU A 161 11.34 -8.19 -5.86
C LEU A 161 10.89 -9.26 -6.87
N ALA A 162 10.60 -10.46 -6.43
CA ALA A 162 10.11 -11.56 -7.27
C ALA A 162 8.59 -11.54 -7.47
N SER A 163 7.85 -11.00 -6.50
CA SER A 163 6.38 -10.94 -6.55
C SER A 163 5.89 -10.00 -7.65
N ASP A 164 4.65 -10.16 -8.03
CA ASP A 164 4.03 -9.32 -9.06
C ASP A 164 3.44 -8.01 -8.53
N GLY A 165 4.03 -7.43 -7.49
CA GLY A 165 3.68 -6.12 -6.92
C GLY A 165 2.73 -6.16 -5.73
N ARG A 166 2.19 -7.34 -5.38
CA ARG A 166 1.18 -7.50 -4.32
C ARG A 166 1.70 -7.36 -2.90
N MET A 167 3.02 -7.51 -2.72
CA MET A 167 3.69 -7.41 -1.42
C MET A 167 4.20 -6.00 -1.08
N TYR A 168 4.12 -5.06 -2.04
CA TYR A 168 4.71 -3.72 -1.89
C TYR A 168 3.83 -2.72 -1.18
N ALA A 169 2.52 -2.96 -1.14
CA ALA A 169 1.58 -2.03 -0.53
C ALA A 169 1.89 -1.82 0.96
N ALA A 170 1.71 -0.61 1.45
CA ALA A 170 1.84 -0.30 2.87
C ALA A 170 0.67 -0.84 3.70
N ILE A 171 -0.47 -1.10 3.06
CA ILE A 171 -1.64 -1.79 3.64
C ILE A 171 -1.27 -3.20 4.09
N ASN A 172 -2.13 -3.91 4.77
CA ASN A 172 -1.92 -5.29 5.27
C ASN A 172 -0.64 -5.51 6.12
N LYS A 173 -0.02 -4.43 6.61
CA LYS A 173 1.21 -4.45 7.41
C LYS A 173 1.07 -3.62 8.68
N MET A 174 1.84 -3.97 9.70
CA MET A 174 2.04 -3.16 10.89
C MET A 174 3.53 -2.86 11.05
N PHE A 175 3.85 -1.62 11.33
CA PHE A 175 5.21 -1.07 11.38
C PHE A 175 5.52 -0.56 12.79
N ARG A 176 6.79 -0.63 13.20
CA ARG A 176 7.29 0.06 14.41
C ARG A 176 7.38 1.56 14.14
N LEU A 177 6.60 2.36 14.85
CA LEU A 177 6.57 3.80 14.64
C LEU A 177 7.90 4.47 15.01
N SER A 178 8.65 3.91 15.96
CA SER A 178 9.99 4.38 16.35
C SER A 178 10.97 4.38 15.19
N VAL A 179 10.94 3.37 14.32
CA VAL A 179 11.81 3.29 13.12
C VAL A 179 11.43 4.41 12.14
N ILE A 180 10.13 4.60 11.89
CA ILE A 180 9.63 5.64 10.97
C ILE A 180 10.06 7.03 11.47
N LYS A 181 9.83 7.32 12.75
CA LYS A 181 10.15 8.63 13.35
C LYS A 181 11.66 8.90 13.37
N LYS A 182 12.47 7.92 13.82
CA LYS A 182 13.94 8.07 13.91
C LYS A 182 14.56 8.32 12.54
N ALA A 183 14.14 7.60 11.50
CA ALA A 183 14.66 7.72 10.15
C ALA A 183 13.90 8.75 9.29
N LYS A 184 12.92 9.45 9.85
CA LYS A 184 12.09 10.46 9.17
C LYS A 184 11.51 9.96 7.85
N ILE A 185 10.96 8.73 7.86
CA ILE A 185 10.44 8.08 6.66
C ILE A 185 9.08 8.66 6.30
N GLU A 186 8.95 9.11 5.07
CA GLU A 186 7.70 9.64 4.49
C GLU A 186 7.40 8.95 3.16
N PHE A 187 6.10 8.90 2.84
CA PHE A 187 5.66 8.55 1.49
C PHE A 187 6.06 9.66 0.50
N PRO A 188 6.59 9.34 -0.67
CA PRO A 188 6.95 10.36 -1.66
C PRO A 188 5.67 11.00 -2.26
N VAL A 189 5.45 12.28 -1.94
CA VAL A 189 4.32 13.06 -2.48
C VAL A 189 4.55 13.38 -3.95
N GLY A 190 3.47 13.40 -4.74
CA GLY A 190 3.52 13.67 -6.18
C GLY A 190 4.01 12.47 -7.02
N TRP A 191 4.08 11.28 -6.43
CA TRP A 191 4.28 10.05 -7.14
C TRP A 191 2.92 9.42 -7.47
N ASP A 192 2.66 9.17 -8.76
CA ASP A 192 1.43 8.52 -9.21
C ASP A 192 1.55 6.97 -9.17
N PHE A 193 2.72 6.46 -8.78
CA PHE A 193 3.01 5.02 -8.78
C PHE A 193 4.13 4.66 -7.82
N ALA A 194 3.98 3.52 -7.14
CA ALA A 194 4.97 2.89 -6.25
C ALA A 194 5.42 3.75 -5.05
N GLU A 195 4.62 4.70 -4.61
CA GLU A 195 4.85 5.47 -3.39
C GLU A 195 4.91 4.56 -2.15
N ASP A 196 4.00 3.58 -2.10
CA ASP A 196 3.94 2.55 -1.07
C ASP A 196 5.20 1.67 -1.08
N THR A 197 5.61 1.23 -2.27
CA THR A 197 6.84 0.44 -2.45
C THR A 197 8.05 1.19 -1.91
N MET A 198 8.18 2.47 -2.24
CA MET A 198 9.30 3.28 -1.78
C MET A 198 9.27 3.47 -0.26
N PHE A 199 8.09 3.68 0.31
CA PHE A 199 7.93 3.77 1.76
C PHE A 199 8.38 2.46 2.44
N VAL A 200 7.88 1.31 1.99
CA VAL A 200 8.24 -0.01 2.55
C VAL A 200 9.73 -0.28 2.42
N LEU A 201 10.34 0.01 1.26
CA LEU A 201 11.77 -0.21 1.05
C LEU A 201 12.65 0.69 1.94
N ARG A 202 12.29 1.97 2.09
CA ARG A 202 12.98 2.90 3.00
C ARG A 202 12.86 2.43 4.45
N TYR A 203 11.66 1.98 4.83
CA TYR A 203 11.41 1.43 6.14
C TYR A 203 12.27 0.21 6.44
N LEU A 204 12.30 -0.76 5.52
CA LEU A 204 13.08 -1.99 5.68
C LEU A 204 14.58 -1.69 5.83
N LYS A 205 15.13 -0.74 5.05
CA LYS A 205 16.53 -0.33 5.19
C LYS A 205 16.79 0.27 6.58
N ALA A 206 15.94 1.19 7.03
CA ALA A 206 16.11 1.81 8.34
C ALA A 206 15.90 0.82 9.50
N ALA A 207 15.02 -0.16 9.34
CA ALA A 207 14.81 -1.22 10.31
C ALA A 207 16.04 -2.12 10.43
N GLU A 208 16.69 -2.48 9.30
CA GLU A 208 17.93 -3.26 9.30
C GLU A 208 19.07 -2.50 10.03
N GLU A 209 19.21 -1.21 9.77
CA GLU A 209 20.15 -0.33 10.47
C GLU A 209 19.88 -0.24 11.98
N ALA A 210 18.64 -0.43 12.39
CA ALA A 210 18.19 -0.49 13.79
C ALA A 210 18.19 -1.93 14.37
N SER A 211 18.82 -2.88 13.69
CA SER A 211 18.93 -4.30 14.09
C SER A 211 17.62 -5.09 14.08
N PHE A 212 16.57 -4.59 13.45
CA PHE A 212 15.37 -5.34 13.15
C PHE A 212 15.55 -6.03 11.80
N ASN A 213 15.72 -7.34 11.78
CA ASN A 213 16.11 -8.10 10.59
C ASN A 213 15.24 -9.32 10.31
N ARG A 214 14.04 -9.35 10.89
CA ARG A 214 13.02 -10.39 10.69
C ARG A 214 11.67 -9.80 10.33
N ILE A 215 10.78 -10.62 9.80
CA ILE A 215 9.42 -10.25 9.41
C ILE A 215 8.46 -11.23 10.06
N GLY A 216 7.49 -10.71 10.80
CA GLY A 216 6.39 -11.50 11.34
C GLY A 216 5.36 -11.81 10.26
N MET A 217 4.94 -13.07 10.13
CA MET A 217 3.97 -13.52 9.13
C MET A 217 2.67 -13.93 9.78
N VAL A 218 1.55 -13.35 9.35
CA VAL A 218 0.20 -13.77 9.72
C VAL A 218 -0.34 -14.67 8.60
N LEU A 219 -0.49 -15.96 8.88
CA LEU A 219 -0.95 -16.98 7.91
C LEU A 219 -2.48 -16.93 7.67
N LYS A 220 -3.05 -15.74 7.67
CA LYS A 220 -4.48 -15.49 7.42
C LYS A 220 -4.64 -14.31 6.47
N ALA A 221 -5.64 -14.35 5.59
CA ALA A 221 -6.04 -13.23 4.76
C ALA A 221 -7.00 -12.33 5.56
N ASN A 222 -6.46 -11.39 6.32
CA ASN A 222 -7.21 -10.51 7.21
C ASN A 222 -7.53 -9.15 6.61
N TYR A 223 -6.93 -8.80 5.49
CA TYR A 223 -7.20 -7.59 4.72
C TYR A 223 -8.02 -7.94 3.48
N ILE A 224 -9.01 -7.12 3.12
CA ILE A 224 -9.88 -7.33 1.96
C ILE A 224 -9.71 -6.12 1.04
N TYR A 225 -8.97 -6.32 -0.04
CA TYR A 225 -8.72 -5.31 -1.06
C TYR A 225 -9.85 -5.29 -2.09
N ASN A 226 -10.60 -4.20 -2.14
CA ASN A 226 -11.72 -4.00 -3.05
C ASN A 226 -11.23 -3.36 -4.36
N TYR A 227 -11.16 -4.15 -5.45
CA TYR A 227 -10.70 -3.66 -6.74
C TYR A 227 -11.88 -3.23 -7.64
N GLY A 228 -11.70 -2.07 -8.27
CA GLY A 228 -12.68 -1.54 -9.22
C GLY A 228 -13.73 -0.64 -8.55
N THR A 229 -13.42 -0.06 -7.42
CA THR A 229 -14.12 1.10 -6.86
C THR A 229 -14.00 2.28 -7.83
N GLU A 230 -14.99 3.16 -7.85
CA GLU A 230 -14.99 4.34 -8.75
C GLU A 230 -13.84 5.31 -8.41
N THR A 231 -13.34 5.24 -7.19
CA THR A 231 -12.26 6.08 -6.64
C THR A 231 -10.87 5.48 -6.80
N SER A 232 -10.76 4.23 -7.30
CA SER A 232 -9.48 3.55 -7.47
C SER A 232 -8.55 4.35 -8.39
N THR A 233 -7.41 4.80 -7.86
CA THR A 233 -6.35 5.51 -8.60
C THR A 233 -5.79 4.67 -9.75
N VAL A 234 -5.78 3.35 -9.61
CA VAL A 234 -5.37 2.42 -10.67
C VAL A 234 -6.35 2.38 -11.83
N ALA A 235 -7.62 2.71 -11.59
CA ALA A 235 -8.67 2.80 -12.61
C ALA A 235 -8.75 4.20 -13.25
N SER A 236 -8.18 5.23 -12.62
CA SER A 236 -8.20 6.59 -13.15
C SER A 236 -7.13 6.74 -14.25
N SER A 237 -7.57 7.17 -15.42
CA SER A 237 -6.74 7.48 -16.60
C SER A 237 -5.82 8.71 -16.41
N SER A 238 -5.67 9.20 -15.19
CA SER A 238 -4.98 10.47 -14.87
C SER A 238 -3.48 10.35 -14.64
N MET A 239 -2.94 9.12 -14.68
CA MET A 239 -1.50 8.91 -14.47
C MET A 239 -0.67 9.53 -15.58
N LYS A 240 0.01 10.65 -15.30
CA LYS A 240 0.88 11.31 -16.27
C LYS A 240 2.16 10.50 -16.48
N PHE A 241 2.50 10.23 -17.74
CA PHE A 241 3.71 9.47 -18.10
C PHE A 241 4.99 10.06 -17.51
N SER A 242 5.09 11.40 -17.46
CA SER A 242 6.23 12.12 -16.89
C SER A 242 6.44 11.85 -15.40
N ASN A 243 5.36 11.77 -14.61
CA ASN A 243 5.44 11.51 -13.18
C ASN A 243 5.92 10.07 -12.91
N TRP A 244 5.44 9.13 -13.71
CA TRP A 244 5.90 7.76 -13.63
C TRP A 244 7.37 7.60 -14.00
N GLN A 245 7.86 8.23 -15.08
CA GLN A 245 9.28 8.19 -15.43
C GLN A 245 10.14 8.68 -14.28
N LYS A 246 9.74 9.77 -13.62
CA LYS A 246 10.42 10.32 -12.46
C LYS A 246 10.41 9.34 -11.28
N SER A 247 9.27 8.74 -10.98
CA SER A 247 9.16 7.72 -9.92
C SER A 247 10.04 6.51 -10.21
N PHE A 248 10.03 6.03 -11.46
CA PHE A 248 10.84 4.90 -11.90
C PHE A 248 12.35 5.19 -11.81
N GLN A 249 12.78 6.38 -12.25
CA GLN A 249 14.19 6.79 -12.14
C GLN A 249 14.65 6.84 -10.68
N ASN A 250 13.83 7.37 -9.78
CA ASN A 250 14.14 7.42 -8.37
C ASN A 250 14.20 6.02 -7.73
N ILE A 251 13.29 5.10 -8.11
CA ILE A 251 13.35 3.70 -7.67
C ILE A 251 14.61 3.04 -8.17
N THR A 252 14.95 3.21 -9.45
CA THR A 252 16.17 2.65 -10.06
C THR A 252 17.41 3.12 -9.30
N LYS A 253 17.53 4.43 -9.08
CA LYS A 253 18.66 5.02 -8.33
C LYS A 253 18.75 4.49 -6.91
N TRP A 254 17.61 4.27 -6.23
CA TRP A 254 17.60 3.73 -4.87
C TRP A 254 17.95 2.24 -4.83
N VAL A 255 17.56 1.48 -5.86
CA VAL A 255 17.81 0.03 -5.97
C VAL A 255 19.27 -0.27 -6.29
N GLU A 256 20.01 0.67 -6.92
CA GLU A 256 21.44 0.55 -7.22
C GLU A 256 22.28 0.76 -5.95
N ASP A 257 22.45 -0.30 -5.14
CA ASP A 257 23.39 -0.28 -4.02
C ASP A 257 24.69 -1.02 -4.44
N LYS A 258 25.83 -0.33 -4.27
CA LYS A 258 27.16 -0.89 -4.61
C LYS A 258 27.52 -2.11 -3.75
N LYS A 259 26.94 -2.22 -2.55
CA LYS A 259 27.19 -3.30 -1.58
C LYS A 259 26.39 -4.58 -1.85
N ASP A 260 25.45 -4.56 -2.80
CA ASP A 260 24.67 -5.74 -3.13
C ASP A 260 25.53 -6.84 -3.77
N SER A 261 25.24 -8.11 -3.41
CA SER A 261 25.81 -9.26 -4.10
C SER A 261 25.35 -9.30 -5.57
N ALA A 262 26.10 -9.99 -6.43
CA ALA A 262 25.76 -10.13 -7.84
C ALA A 262 24.34 -10.73 -8.04
N GLU A 263 23.94 -11.67 -7.18
CA GLU A 263 22.63 -12.28 -7.20
C GLU A 263 21.51 -11.27 -6.87
N ILE A 264 21.69 -10.46 -5.83
CA ILE A 264 20.74 -9.40 -5.47
C ILE A 264 20.63 -8.36 -6.58
N LYS A 265 21.76 -7.94 -7.18
CA LYS A 265 21.76 -7.03 -8.33
C LYS A 265 20.95 -7.59 -9.51
N LYS A 266 21.16 -8.88 -9.84
CA LYS A 266 20.41 -9.56 -10.92
C LYS A 266 18.90 -9.61 -10.64
N LEU A 267 18.49 -9.90 -9.40
CA LEU A 267 17.09 -9.92 -8.99
C LEU A 267 16.45 -8.53 -9.02
N LYS A 268 17.16 -7.51 -8.53
CA LYS A 268 16.73 -6.12 -8.61
C LYS A 268 16.54 -5.66 -10.07
N GLN A 269 17.46 -5.99 -10.97
CA GLN A 269 17.33 -5.68 -12.40
C GLN A 269 16.15 -6.41 -13.05
N LYS A 270 15.94 -7.70 -12.74
CA LYS A 270 14.78 -8.46 -13.22
C LYS A 270 13.46 -7.85 -12.75
N TRP A 271 13.41 -7.39 -11.50
CA TRP A 271 12.25 -6.70 -10.94
C TRP A 271 12.00 -5.36 -11.64
N LEU A 272 13.02 -4.52 -11.79
CA LEU A 272 12.91 -3.24 -12.50
C LEU A 272 12.38 -3.42 -13.93
N ARG A 273 12.84 -4.45 -14.65
CA ARG A 273 12.34 -4.77 -15.99
C ARG A 273 10.86 -5.16 -15.95
N LYS A 274 10.42 -5.99 -14.99
CA LYS A 274 9.01 -6.35 -14.83
C LYS A 274 8.15 -5.14 -14.48
N LEU A 275 8.61 -4.31 -13.56
CA LEU A 275 7.94 -3.07 -13.15
C LEU A 275 7.77 -2.12 -14.34
N TYR A 276 8.82 -1.92 -15.11
CA TYR A 276 8.81 -1.11 -16.34
C TYR A 276 7.83 -1.63 -17.39
N LEU A 277 7.82 -2.95 -17.63
CA LEU A 277 6.92 -3.57 -18.61
C LEU A 277 5.45 -3.44 -18.18
N ARG A 278 5.14 -3.69 -16.92
CA ARG A 278 3.78 -3.52 -16.37
C ARG A 278 3.27 -2.12 -16.55
N PHE A 279 4.10 -1.16 -16.23
CA PHE A 279 3.72 0.23 -16.39
C PHE A 279 3.45 0.57 -17.85
N LYS A 280 4.33 0.17 -18.78
CA LYS A 280 4.08 0.38 -20.23
C LYS A 280 2.74 -0.19 -20.66
N ILE A 281 2.41 -1.42 -20.22
CA ILE A 281 1.14 -2.06 -20.53
C ILE A 281 -0.04 -1.28 -19.92
N SER A 282 0.04 -0.90 -18.65
CA SER A 282 -1.02 -0.15 -17.97
C SER A 282 -1.25 1.21 -18.63
N HIS A 283 -0.17 1.92 -18.98
CA HIS A 283 -0.24 3.20 -19.69
C HIS A 283 -0.87 3.04 -21.09
N ALA A 284 -0.46 2.02 -21.86
CA ALA A 284 -1.03 1.74 -23.16
C ALA A 284 -2.54 1.46 -23.10
N LEU A 285 -2.97 0.66 -22.09
CA LEU A 285 -4.38 0.38 -21.85
C LEU A 285 -5.16 1.63 -21.44
N ALA A 286 -4.59 2.49 -20.60
CA ALA A 286 -5.21 3.75 -20.20
C ALA A 286 -5.37 4.70 -21.40
N VAL A 287 -4.35 4.84 -22.24
CA VAL A 287 -4.42 5.63 -23.50
C VAL A 287 -5.43 5.05 -24.46
N ALA A 288 -5.49 3.73 -24.64
CA ALA A 288 -6.45 3.07 -25.52
C ALA A 288 -7.91 3.32 -25.08
N ARG A 289 -8.17 3.33 -23.76
CA ARG A 289 -9.49 3.57 -23.16
C ARG A 289 -9.87 5.05 -23.05
N SER A 290 -8.92 5.98 -23.22
CA SER A 290 -9.18 7.41 -23.11
C SER A 290 -10.08 7.91 -24.26
N ALA A 291 -10.81 9.02 -24.05
CA ALA A 291 -11.59 9.71 -25.07
C ALA A 291 -10.73 10.45 -26.11
N MET A 292 -9.41 10.28 -26.09
CA MET A 292 -8.47 10.94 -26.97
C MET A 292 -8.66 10.49 -28.42
N PRO A 293 -8.57 11.38 -29.45
CA PRO A 293 -8.66 11.03 -30.87
C PRO A 293 -7.60 9.97 -31.26
N LEU A 294 -7.96 9.07 -32.18
CA LEU A 294 -7.09 7.96 -32.63
C LEU A 294 -5.73 8.45 -33.15
N THR A 295 -5.69 9.58 -33.87
CA THR A 295 -4.47 10.20 -34.38
C THR A 295 -3.48 10.61 -33.27
N LYS A 296 -4.01 11.06 -32.13
CA LYS A 296 -3.19 11.38 -30.96
C LYS A 296 -2.81 10.11 -30.14
N LYS A 297 -3.68 9.11 -30.08
CA LYS A 297 -3.38 7.83 -29.43
C LYS A 297 -2.17 7.14 -30.05
N TRP A 298 -2.02 7.17 -31.36
CA TRP A 298 -0.93 6.56 -32.11
C TRP A 298 0.45 7.05 -31.65
N LYS A 299 0.58 8.32 -31.34
CA LYS A 299 1.82 8.91 -30.80
C LYS A 299 2.28 8.27 -29.48
N TYR A 300 1.35 7.84 -28.64
CA TYR A 300 1.62 7.23 -27.33
C TYR A 300 1.68 5.70 -27.35
N LEU A 301 1.04 5.08 -28.36
CA LEU A 301 1.00 3.62 -28.52
C LEU A 301 2.17 3.10 -29.36
N ASN A 302 2.66 3.87 -30.32
CA ASN A 302 3.69 3.44 -31.26
C ASN A 302 5.01 2.97 -30.60
N PRO A 303 5.57 3.65 -29.58
CA PRO A 303 6.76 3.17 -28.88
C PRO A 303 6.54 1.87 -28.06
N LEU A 304 5.27 1.46 -27.89
CA LEU A 304 4.86 0.33 -27.06
C LEU A 304 4.47 -0.90 -27.89
N VAL A 305 3.93 -0.66 -29.09
CA VAL A 305 3.42 -1.72 -29.98
C VAL A 305 4.55 -2.38 -30.77
N LEU A 306 5.54 -1.62 -31.22
CA LEU A 306 6.67 -2.13 -31.98
C LEU A 306 7.49 -3.20 -31.22
N PRO A 307 7.87 -3.01 -29.93
CA PRO A 307 8.57 -4.06 -29.19
C PRO A 307 7.70 -5.28 -28.88
N LEU A 308 6.36 -5.10 -28.71
CA LEU A 308 5.43 -6.20 -28.45
C LEU A 308 5.15 -7.01 -29.71
N ALA A 309 5.07 -6.38 -30.87
CA ALA A 309 4.96 -7.06 -32.16
C ALA A 309 6.22 -7.88 -32.47
N SER A 310 7.42 -7.36 -32.15
CA SER A 310 8.68 -8.09 -32.31
C SER A 310 8.82 -9.25 -31.32
N LEU A 311 8.26 -9.11 -30.11
CA LEU A 311 8.25 -10.18 -29.10
C LEU A 311 7.23 -11.27 -29.45
N ALA A 312 6.05 -10.91 -29.94
CA ALA A 312 5.03 -11.84 -30.42
C ALA A 312 5.51 -12.62 -31.66
N ALA A 313 6.29 -11.99 -32.54
CA ALA A 313 6.91 -12.65 -33.69
C ALA A 313 8.02 -13.64 -33.28
N LYS A 314 8.70 -13.41 -32.14
CA LYS A 314 9.71 -14.34 -31.59
C LYS A 314 9.12 -15.50 -30.80
N ILE A 315 7.88 -15.41 -30.33
CA ILE A 315 7.16 -16.49 -29.62
C ILE A 315 6.45 -17.42 -30.59
N ARG A 316 6.28 -17.02 -31.86
CA ARG A 316 5.68 -17.86 -32.95
C ARG A 316 6.71 -18.60 -33.81
N LYS A 317 7.98 -18.49 -33.51
CA LYS A 317 9.07 -19.36 -34.04
C LYS A 317 9.59 -20.22 -32.89
#